data_efd7e87e4195137117ba6a95cbc8e9f9
#
_entry.id   efd7e87e4195137117ba6a95cbc8e9f9
#
_cell.length_a   1.000
_cell.length_b   1.000
_cell.length_c   1.000
_cell.angle_alpha   90.00
_cell.angle_beta   90.00
_cell.angle_gamma   90.00
#
_symmetry.space_group_name_H-M   'P 1'
#
loop_
_entity.id
_entity.type
_entity.pdbx_description
1 polymer ?
#
loop_
_entity_poly.entity_id
_entity_poly.type
_entity_poly.pdbx_seq_one_letter_code
_entity_poly.pdbx_strand_id
1 'polypeptide(L)'
;MTTTSMEQRNVEMARKGYAAFNEAHLDDALETIADDILWHIGGDNPLTGDYRGKEAVLELFMKFGQLTEGTYEADIHDILASDEHTVVIGTSTITRHGRTHTSRFVDVIHPGNDGRAKEFWRFPEDQAADDEFYKE
;
A
#
# COMPACT_ATOMS: atom_id res chain seq x y z
N MET A 1 -1.15 32.83 -8.69
CA MET A 1 -0.69 31.63 -7.97
C MET A 1 -1.77 30.55 -8.06
N THR A 2 -1.39 29.36 -8.43
CA THR A 2 -2.33 28.25 -8.58
C THR A 2 -2.44 27.49 -7.26
N THR A 3 -3.67 27.30 -6.77
CA THR A 3 -3.92 26.48 -5.59
C THR A 3 -3.96 25.01 -6.01
N THR A 4 -3.24 24.16 -5.30
CA THR A 4 -3.29 22.73 -5.53
C THR A 4 -4.68 22.20 -5.15
N SER A 5 -5.34 21.49 -6.05
CA SER A 5 -6.63 20.88 -5.77
C SER A 5 -6.47 19.72 -4.80
N MET A 6 -7.59 19.31 -4.17
CA MET A 6 -7.59 18.13 -3.30
C MET A 6 -7.20 16.87 -4.08
N GLU A 7 -7.69 16.74 -5.31
CA GLU A 7 -7.34 15.60 -6.15
C GLU A 7 -5.84 15.53 -6.43
N GLN A 8 -5.24 16.66 -6.81
CA GLN A 8 -3.79 16.73 -7.07
C GLN A 8 -2.98 16.40 -5.81
N ARG A 9 -3.39 16.96 -4.66
CA ARG A 9 -2.74 16.70 -3.38
C ARG A 9 -2.84 15.21 -3.01
N ASN A 10 -4.00 14.61 -3.24
CA ASN A 10 -4.21 13.19 -2.94
C ASN A 10 -3.34 12.29 -3.83
N VAL A 11 -3.21 12.64 -5.11
CA VAL A 11 -2.31 11.93 -6.02
C VAL A 11 -0.86 12.03 -5.56
N GLU A 12 -0.41 13.23 -5.20
CA GLU A 12 0.97 13.46 -4.76
C GLU A 12 1.27 12.74 -3.45
N MET A 13 0.31 12.73 -2.52
CA MET A 13 0.47 12.03 -1.25
C MET A 13 0.63 10.53 -1.46
N ALA A 14 -0.20 9.94 -2.32
CA ALA A 14 -0.09 8.52 -2.65
C ALA A 14 1.25 8.23 -3.33
N ARG A 15 1.65 9.03 -4.31
CA ARG A 15 2.93 8.85 -5.01
C ARG A 15 4.11 8.87 -4.04
N LYS A 16 4.10 9.79 -3.10
CA LYS A 16 5.13 9.90 -2.07
C LYS A 16 5.20 8.64 -1.21
N GLY A 17 4.03 8.13 -0.79
CA GLY A 17 3.96 6.92 0.02
C GLY A 17 4.52 5.70 -0.67
N TYR A 18 4.13 5.47 -1.93
CA TYR A 18 4.63 4.33 -2.70
C TYR A 18 6.12 4.44 -2.98
N ALA A 19 6.62 5.63 -3.32
CA ALA A 19 8.04 5.84 -3.54
C ALA A 19 8.86 5.55 -2.27
N ALA A 20 8.40 6.06 -1.14
CA ALA A 20 9.07 5.83 0.15
C ALA A 20 9.08 4.34 0.50
N PHE A 21 7.96 3.64 0.29
CA PHE A 21 7.86 2.22 0.57
C PHE A 21 8.80 1.40 -0.32
N ASN A 22 8.86 1.71 -1.61
CA ASN A 22 9.77 1.04 -2.55
C ASN A 22 11.24 1.20 -2.16
N GLU A 23 11.58 2.34 -1.56
CA GLU A 23 12.94 2.63 -1.11
C GLU A 23 13.20 2.13 0.31
N ALA A 24 12.24 1.47 0.93
CA ALA A 24 12.29 1.00 2.31
C ALA A 24 12.47 2.13 3.34
N HIS A 25 12.03 3.34 3.00
CA HIS A 25 12.02 4.49 3.91
C HIS A 25 10.69 4.50 4.67
N LEU A 26 10.56 3.60 5.66
CA LEU A 26 9.29 3.37 6.36
C LEU A 26 8.79 4.60 7.13
N ASP A 27 9.68 5.38 7.70
CA ASP A 27 9.29 6.60 8.41
C ASP A 27 8.61 7.60 7.46
N ASP A 28 9.18 7.76 6.27
CA ASP A 28 8.60 8.64 5.24
C ASP A 28 7.28 8.08 4.72
N ALA A 29 7.17 6.77 4.56
CA ALA A 29 5.91 6.13 4.16
C ALA A 29 4.82 6.38 5.20
N LEU A 30 5.15 6.27 6.50
CA LEU A 30 4.20 6.50 7.59
C LEU A 30 3.72 7.95 7.65
N GLU A 31 4.51 8.92 7.18
CA GLU A 31 4.09 10.31 7.13
C GLU A 31 2.92 10.54 6.17
N THR A 32 2.71 9.64 5.20
CA THR A 32 1.60 9.74 4.24
C THR A 32 0.31 9.11 4.76
N ILE A 33 0.33 8.58 5.97
CA ILE A 33 -0.76 7.85 6.60
C ILE A 33 -1.25 8.64 7.81
N ALA A 34 -2.58 8.71 7.99
CA ALA A 34 -3.16 9.38 9.15
C ALA A 34 -2.89 8.58 10.44
N ASP A 35 -2.86 9.28 11.59
CA ASP A 35 -2.60 8.63 12.88
C ASP A 35 -3.65 7.56 13.21
N ASP A 36 -4.89 7.74 12.74
CA ASP A 36 -6.01 6.83 12.97
C ASP A 36 -6.28 5.91 11.78
N ILE A 37 -5.27 5.65 10.96
CA ILE A 37 -5.38 4.77 9.78
C ILE A 37 -6.04 3.44 10.10
N LEU A 38 -6.86 2.95 9.18
CA LEU A 38 -7.39 1.59 9.19
C LEU A 38 -6.97 0.92 7.88
N TRP A 39 -6.11 -0.09 8.00
CA TRP A 39 -5.49 -0.76 6.86
C TRP A 39 -6.01 -2.19 6.77
N HIS A 40 -6.64 -2.53 5.66
CA HIS A 40 -7.25 -3.85 5.47
C HIS A 40 -6.42 -4.71 4.53
N ILE A 41 -6.07 -5.90 4.97
CA ILE A 41 -5.46 -6.94 4.12
C ILE A 41 -6.42 -8.12 4.08
N GLY A 42 -6.93 -8.41 2.88
CA GLY A 42 -7.86 -9.51 2.66
C GLY A 42 -7.15 -10.85 2.47
N GLY A 43 -7.93 -11.84 2.05
CA GLY A 43 -7.41 -13.18 1.77
C GLY A 43 -7.28 -14.04 3.01
N ASP A 44 -6.39 -15.05 2.88
CA ASP A 44 -6.10 -16.02 3.94
C ASP A 44 -4.60 -16.35 3.89
N ASN A 45 -3.79 -15.50 4.51
CA ASN A 45 -2.33 -15.63 4.55
C ASN A 45 -1.80 -14.95 5.82
N PRO A 46 -0.50 -15.03 6.12
CA PRO A 46 0.05 -14.45 7.36
C PRO A 46 -0.15 -12.95 7.52
N LEU A 47 -0.46 -12.21 6.43
CA LEU A 47 -0.66 -10.76 6.48
C LEU A 47 -2.12 -10.36 6.66
N THR A 48 -3.06 -11.29 6.51
CA THR A 48 -4.50 -11.01 6.56
C THR A 48 -4.91 -10.38 7.89
N GLY A 49 -5.72 -9.34 7.82
CA GLY A 49 -6.26 -8.70 9.01
C GLY A 49 -6.56 -7.22 8.80
N ASP A 50 -7.07 -6.61 9.85
CA ASP A 50 -7.32 -5.18 9.93
C ASP A 50 -6.30 -4.57 10.91
N TYR A 51 -5.60 -3.55 10.45
CA TYR A 51 -4.52 -2.91 11.21
C TYR A 51 -4.93 -1.47 11.51
N ARG A 52 -5.12 -1.15 12.78
CA ARG A 52 -5.59 0.17 13.22
C ARG A 52 -4.45 0.96 13.86
N GLY A 53 -4.22 2.16 13.33
CA GLY A 53 -3.20 3.08 13.82
C GLY A 53 -1.83 2.86 13.21
N LYS A 54 -0.99 3.89 13.26
CA LYS A 54 0.34 3.86 12.62
C LYS A 54 1.25 2.76 13.17
N GLU A 55 1.16 2.50 14.46
CA GLU A 55 2.02 1.50 15.10
C GLU A 55 1.72 0.10 14.56
N ALA A 56 0.42 -0.24 14.44
CA ALA A 56 0.02 -1.52 13.87
C ALA A 56 0.41 -1.64 12.40
N VAL A 57 0.28 -0.54 11.63
CA VAL A 57 0.67 -0.52 10.22
C VAL A 57 2.20 -0.65 10.07
N LEU A 58 2.97 -0.03 10.96
CA LEU A 58 4.43 -0.20 10.96
C LEU A 58 4.81 -1.67 11.18
N GLU A 59 4.17 -2.32 12.14
CA GLU A 59 4.39 -3.74 12.39
C GLU A 59 4.04 -4.60 11.18
N LEU A 60 2.94 -4.25 10.49
CA LEU A 60 2.56 -4.90 9.23
C LEU A 60 3.65 -4.72 8.17
N PHE A 61 4.15 -3.51 8.00
CA PHE A 61 5.20 -3.23 7.01
C PHE A 61 6.48 -4.00 7.32
N MET A 62 6.85 -4.09 8.59
CA MET A 62 8.04 -4.85 8.99
C MET A 62 7.87 -6.34 8.73
N LYS A 63 6.71 -6.89 9.07
CA LYS A 63 6.38 -8.29 8.79
C LYS A 63 6.38 -8.57 7.29
N PHE A 64 5.80 -7.66 6.51
CA PHE A 64 5.79 -7.75 5.05
C PHE A 64 7.21 -7.75 4.49
N GLY A 65 8.07 -6.87 5.00
CA GLY A 65 9.48 -6.83 4.60
C GLY A 65 10.19 -8.15 4.86
N GLN A 66 9.94 -8.77 6.01
CA GLN A 66 10.52 -10.07 6.35
C GLN A 66 10.00 -11.18 5.42
N LEU A 67 8.67 -11.23 5.22
CA LEU A 67 8.06 -12.24 4.36
C LEU A 67 8.50 -12.13 2.90
N THR A 68 8.75 -10.92 2.42
CA THR A 68 9.19 -10.68 1.04
C THR A 68 10.70 -10.70 0.90
N GLU A 69 11.44 -10.94 1.97
CA GLU A 69 12.90 -10.95 2.00
C GLU A 69 13.51 -9.64 1.48
N GLY A 70 12.78 -8.54 1.68
CA GLY A 70 13.22 -7.21 1.25
C GLY A 70 13.17 -6.99 -0.26
N THR A 71 12.49 -7.85 -1.01
CA THR A 71 12.49 -7.81 -2.48
C THR A 71 11.28 -7.12 -3.10
N TYR A 72 10.31 -6.69 -2.28
CA TYR A 72 9.09 -6.09 -2.80
C TYR A 72 9.39 -4.86 -3.64
N GLU A 73 8.80 -4.82 -4.81
CA GLU A 73 8.86 -3.66 -5.69
C GLU A 73 7.50 -3.46 -6.34
N ALA A 74 6.96 -2.25 -6.23
CA ALA A 74 5.72 -1.88 -6.88
C ALA A 74 6.02 -0.94 -8.04
N ASP A 75 5.55 -1.33 -9.23
CA ASP A 75 5.57 -0.48 -10.41
C ASP A 75 4.18 0.17 -10.52
N ILE A 76 4.11 1.46 -10.25
CA ILE A 76 2.85 2.21 -10.24
C ILE A 76 2.53 2.69 -11.65
N HIS A 77 1.43 2.20 -12.21
CA HIS A 77 1.02 2.52 -13.56
C HIS A 77 0.19 3.81 -13.62
N ASP A 78 -0.71 3.99 -12.63
CA ASP A 78 -1.61 5.13 -12.63
C ASP A 78 -2.11 5.42 -11.23
N ILE A 79 -2.35 6.69 -10.95
CA ILE A 79 -2.96 7.15 -9.70
C ILE A 79 -4.08 8.11 -10.08
N LEU A 80 -5.31 7.77 -9.69
CA LEU A 80 -6.50 8.56 -9.96
C LEU A 80 -7.10 9.00 -8.64
N ALA A 81 -7.57 10.22 -8.57
CA ALA A 81 -8.13 10.72 -7.33
C ALA A 81 -9.32 11.63 -7.55
N SER A 82 -10.28 11.48 -6.67
CA SER A 82 -11.31 12.47 -6.41
C SER A 82 -10.99 13.10 -5.04
N ASP A 83 -11.89 13.92 -4.52
CA ASP A 83 -11.76 14.44 -3.15
C ASP A 83 -12.06 13.38 -2.08
N GLU A 84 -12.68 12.26 -2.44
CA GLU A 84 -13.07 11.20 -1.51
C GLU A 84 -12.27 9.91 -1.65
N HIS A 85 -11.74 9.63 -2.84
CA HIS A 85 -11.04 8.37 -3.12
C HIS A 85 -9.77 8.61 -3.89
N THR A 86 -8.72 7.84 -3.55
CA THR A 86 -7.53 7.71 -4.37
C THR A 86 -7.43 6.25 -4.80
N VAL A 87 -7.22 6.02 -6.09
CA VAL A 87 -7.10 4.67 -6.65
C VAL A 87 -5.73 4.54 -7.29
N VAL A 88 -5.01 3.49 -6.91
CA VAL A 88 -3.65 3.24 -7.40
C VAL A 88 -3.65 1.91 -8.14
N ILE A 89 -3.21 1.94 -9.40
CA ILE A 89 -3.13 0.76 -10.26
C ILE A 89 -1.65 0.44 -10.46
N GLY A 90 -1.26 -0.78 -10.18
CA GLY A 90 0.14 -1.16 -10.30
C GLY A 90 0.37 -2.65 -10.40
N THR A 91 1.64 -3.00 -10.48
CA THR A 91 2.13 -4.37 -10.50
C THR A 91 3.18 -4.52 -9.42
N SER A 92 3.07 -5.54 -8.59
CA SER A 92 4.08 -5.84 -7.57
C SER A 92 4.86 -7.08 -7.96
N THR A 93 6.14 -7.11 -7.57
CA THR A 93 7.02 -8.25 -7.77
C THR A 93 7.72 -8.56 -6.45
N ILE A 94 7.68 -9.82 -6.07
CA ILE A 94 8.25 -10.32 -4.82
C ILE A 94 9.02 -11.60 -5.12
N THR A 95 10.21 -11.73 -4.54
CA THR A 95 10.97 -12.99 -4.58
C THR A 95 11.10 -13.50 -3.15
N ARG A 96 10.65 -14.73 -2.92
CA ARG A 96 10.65 -15.37 -1.61
C ARG A 96 10.95 -16.86 -1.79
N HIS A 97 11.92 -17.37 -1.00
CA HIS A 97 12.35 -18.76 -1.08
C HIS A 97 12.73 -19.17 -2.51
N GLY A 98 13.38 -18.27 -3.26
CA GLY A 98 13.82 -18.51 -4.62
C GLY A 98 12.73 -18.48 -5.68
N ARG A 99 11.49 -18.16 -5.30
CA ARG A 99 10.37 -18.05 -6.24
C ARG A 99 9.95 -16.60 -6.39
N THR A 100 9.59 -16.20 -7.61
CA THR A 100 9.15 -14.84 -7.92
C THR A 100 7.65 -14.84 -8.22
N HIS A 101 6.93 -13.93 -7.57
CA HIS A 101 5.50 -13.73 -7.76
C HIS A 101 5.26 -12.31 -8.25
N THR A 102 4.63 -12.19 -9.40
CA THR A 102 4.23 -10.91 -9.97
C THR A 102 2.71 -10.83 -9.98
N SER A 103 2.16 -9.75 -9.44
CA SER A 103 0.71 -9.61 -9.28
C SER A 103 0.30 -8.17 -9.62
N ARG A 104 -0.77 -8.05 -10.40
CA ARG A 104 -1.41 -6.75 -10.61
C ARG A 104 -2.32 -6.47 -9.43
N PHE A 105 -2.46 -5.21 -9.09
CA PHE A 105 -3.30 -4.80 -7.97
C PHE A 105 -3.97 -3.46 -8.22
N VAL A 106 -5.05 -3.24 -7.49
CA VAL A 106 -5.70 -1.94 -7.36
C VAL A 106 -5.79 -1.65 -5.88
N ASP A 107 -5.24 -0.53 -5.45
CA ASP A 107 -5.40 -0.05 -4.08
C ASP A 107 -6.42 1.06 -4.06
N VAL A 108 -7.31 1.01 -3.07
CA VAL A 108 -8.30 2.06 -2.82
C VAL A 108 -7.98 2.71 -1.48
N ILE A 109 -7.91 4.03 -1.48
CA ILE A 109 -7.54 4.82 -0.31
C ILE A 109 -8.63 5.85 -0.07
N HIS A 110 -9.07 5.99 1.19
CA HIS A 110 -9.86 7.13 1.63
C HIS A 110 -8.91 8.16 2.24
N PRO A 111 -8.65 9.28 1.57
CA PRO A 111 -7.81 10.33 2.14
C PRO A 111 -8.56 11.15 3.18
N GLY A 112 -7.82 11.66 4.15
CA GLY A 112 -8.34 12.67 5.07
C GLY A 112 -8.28 14.07 4.47
N ASN A 113 -8.63 15.07 5.27
CA ASN A 113 -8.65 16.47 4.83
C ASN A 113 -7.27 16.99 4.45
N ASP A 114 -6.21 16.38 4.98
CA ASP A 114 -4.83 16.74 4.68
C ASP A 114 -4.20 15.85 3.59
N GLY A 115 -4.98 14.95 3.00
CA GLY A 115 -4.52 14.04 1.96
C GLY A 115 -3.89 12.75 2.47
N ARG A 116 -3.62 12.63 3.79
CA ARG A 116 -3.06 11.40 4.34
C ARG A 116 -4.11 10.30 4.36
N ALA A 117 -3.66 9.05 4.15
CA ALA A 117 -4.57 7.91 4.07
C ALA A 117 -5.22 7.63 5.42
N LYS A 118 -6.54 7.60 5.46
CA LYS A 118 -7.33 7.24 6.64
C LYS A 118 -7.82 5.80 6.57
N GLU A 119 -8.03 5.27 5.37
CA GLU A 119 -8.43 3.88 5.17
C GLU A 119 -7.81 3.37 3.88
N PHE A 120 -7.41 2.10 3.88
CA PHE A 120 -6.69 1.49 2.76
C PHE A 120 -7.19 0.07 2.54
N TRP A 121 -7.42 -0.27 1.25
CA TRP A 121 -7.70 -1.64 0.78
C TRP A 121 -6.82 -1.97 -0.42
N ARG A 122 -6.36 -3.22 -0.49
CA ARG A 122 -5.71 -3.74 -1.70
C ARG A 122 -6.57 -4.84 -2.32
N PHE A 123 -6.78 -4.75 -3.63
CA PHE A 123 -7.51 -5.75 -4.41
C PHE A 123 -6.53 -6.34 -5.44
N PRO A 124 -5.93 -7.52 -5.14
CA PRO A 124 -5.05 -8.19 -6.11
C PRO A 124 -5.86 -8.84 -7.22
N GLU A 125 -5.25 -9.03 -8.39
CA GLU A 125 -5.93 -9.69 -9.50
C GLU A 125 -6.25 -11.16 -9.21
N ASP A 126 -5.47 -11.82 -8.33
CA ASP A 126 -5.68 -13.20 -7.94
C ASP A 126 -5.31 -13.38 -6.46
N GLN A 127 -6.31 -13.22 -5.61
CA GLN A 127 -6.11 -13.33 -4.16
C GLN A 127 -5.64 -14.74 -3.76
N ALA A 128 -6.15 -15.77 -4.42
CA ALA A 128 -5.77 -17.15 -4.10
C ALA A 128 -4.29 -17.40 -4.40
N ALA A 129 -3.77 -16.82 -5.49
CA ALA A 129 -2.35 -16.93 -5.83
C ALA A 129 -1.47 -16.22 -4.80
N ASP A 130 -1.88 -15.03 -4.34
CA ASP A 130 -1.16 -14.32 -3.29
C ASP A 130 -1.14 -15.14 -2.00
N ASP A 131 -2.28 -15.67 -1.60
CA ASP A 131 -2.40 -16.49 -0.37
C ASP A 131 -1.48 -17.69 -0.43
N GLU A 132 -1.47 -18.39 -1.56
CA GLU A 132 -0.63 -19.56 -1.75
C GLU A 132 0.87 -19.21 -1.68
N PHE A 133 1.23 -18.09 -2.30
CA PHE A 133 2.63 -17.64 -2.32
C PHE A 133 3.17 -17.39 -0.91
N TYR A 134 2.39 -16.75 -0.05
CA TYR A 134 2.82 -16.42 1.31
C TYR A 134 2.76 -17.60 2.29
N LYS A 135 2.03 -18.66 1.97
CA LYS A 135 1.92 -19.83 2.83
C LYS A 135 3.14 -20.75 2.77
N GLU A 136 3.92 -20.67 1.72
CA GLU A 136 5.05 -21.58 1.50
C GLU A 136 6.40 -21.11 2.07
#